data_395a12bb12d487f44b4a3112c5a99919
#
_entry.id   395a12bb12d487f44b4a3112c5a99919
#
_cell.length_a   1.000
_cell.length_b   1.000
_cell.length_c   1.000
_cell.angle_alpha   90.00
_cell.angle_beta   90.00
_cell.angle_gamma   90.00
#
_symmetry.space_group_name_H-M   'P 1'
#
loop_
_entity.id
_entity.type
_entity.pdbx_description
1 polymer ?
#
loop_
_entity_poly.entity_id
_entity_poly.type
_entity_poly.pdbx_seq_one_letter_code
_entity_poly.pdbx_strand_id
1 'polypeptide(L)'
;MDERILQIQHCMYQYSRAIYRSIKDLIDPYVDSETQLEYRREVLSACEATMERLAADPHYFAKPDRALFQDIRRYFPITVQAKVTWAVTQGVGAAVEFIEEQIAAGTFEGGIAHCHATTRKGKACQRTPLPDRDYCPSHQHLERSKVAA
;
A
#
# COMPACT_ATOMS: atom_id res chain seq x y z
N MET A 1 -19.95 -7.94 8.82
CA MET A 1 -18.60 -7.37 8.72
C MET A 1 -18.11 -7.00 10.10
N ASP A 2 -16.91 -7.41 10.46
CA ASP A 2 -16.36 -7.16 11.79
C ASP A 2 -16.13 -5.65 11.97
N GLU A 3 -16.56 -5.11 13.09
CA GLU A 3 -16.41 -3.72 13.48
C GLU A 3 -14.92 -3.28 13.47
N ARG A 4 -14.02 -4.20 13.84
CA ARG A 4 -12.57 -3.95 13.84
C ARG A 4 -12.02 -3.71 12.42
N ILE A 5 -12.52 -4.45 11.43
CA ILE A 5 -12.12 -4.27 10.03
C ILE A 5 -12.56 -2.90 9.53
N LEU A 6 -13.79 -2.49 9.85
CA LEU A 6 -14.29 -1.17 9.50
C LEU A 6 -13.46 -0.06 10.14
N GLN A 7 -13.02 -0.26 11.37
CA GLN A 7 -12.20 0.69 12.09
C GLN A 7 -10.81 0.84 11.47
N ILE A 8 -10.20 -0.28 11.07
CA ILE A 8 -8.92 -0.27 10.36
C ILE A 8 -9.06 0.44 9.02
N GLN A 9 -10.10 0.16 8.25
CA GLN A 9 -10.36 0.82 6.97
C GLN A 9 -10.55 2.32 7.15
N HIS A 10 -11.24 2.74 8.20
CA HIS A 10 -11.43 4.15 8.52
C HIS A 10 -10.09 4.82 8.84
N CYS A 11 -9.25 4.18 9.65
CA CYS A 11 -7.91 4.70 9.95
C CYS A 11 -7.05 4.81 8.69
N MET A 12 -7.10 3.80 7.81
CA MET A 12 -6.35 3.83 6.56
C MET A 12 -6.83 4.96 5.65
N TYR A 13 -8.12 5.22 5.61
CA TYR A 13 -8.67 6.36 4.89
C TYR A 13 -8.12 7.69 5.43
N GLN A 14 -7.96 7.82 6.73
CA GLN A 14 -7.37 9.01 7.36
C GLN A 14 -5.92 9.21 6.90
N TYR A 15 -5.15 8.13 6.77
CA TYR A 15 -3.78 8.21 6.24
C TYR A 15 -3.76 8.71 4.79
N SER A 16 -4.67 8.24 3.94
CA SER A 16 -4.75 8.71 2.56
C SER A 16 -5.00 10.21 2.50
N ARG A 17 -5.91 10.69 3.34
CA ARG A 17 -6.23 12.12 3.44
C ARG A 17 -5.05 12.95 3.95
N ALA A 18 -4.33 12.45 4.94
CA ALA A 18 -3.16 13.13 5.50
C ALA A 18 -2.06 13.28 4.44
N ILE A 19 -1.79 12.23 3.67
CA ILE A 19 -0.82 12.29 2.56
C ILE A 19 -1.27 13.33 1.54
N TYR A 20 -2.51 13.26 1.09
CA TYR A 20 -3.05 14.19 0.10
C TYR A 20 -2.92 15.64 0.57
N ARG A 21 -3.31 15.95 1.81
CA ARG A 21 -3.23 17.30 2.37
C ARG A 21 -1.81 17.84 2.41
N SER A 22 -0.83 16.97 2.61
CA SER A 22 0.58 17.38 2.69
C SER A 22 1.19 17.72 1.33
N ILE A 23 0.60 17.24 0.23
CA ILE A 23 1.17 17.39 -1.11
C ILE A 23 0.27 18.15 -2.10
N LYS A 24 -1.00 18.32 -1.81
CA LYS A 24 -1.96 18.93 -2.75
C LYS A 24 -1.55 20.29 -3.29
N ASP A 25 -0.89 21.10 -2.48
CA ASP A 25 -0.48 22.44 -2.87
C ASP A 25 0.79 22.46 -3.73
N LEU A 26 1.45 21.30 -3.85
CA LEU A 26 2.62 21.13 -4.70
C LEU A 26 2.28 20.69 -6.13
N ILE A 27 1.01 20.38 -6.40
CA ILE A 27 0.53 20.01 -7.74
C ILE A 27 0.82 21.15 -8.71
N ASP A 28 1.15 20.79 -9.96
CA ASP A 28 1.59 21.74 -10.99
C ASP A 28 0.69 22.99 -11.05
N PRO A 29 1.22 24.17 -10.70
CA PRO A 29 0.46 25.41 -10.72
C PRO A 29 0.34 26.03 -12.12
N TYR A 30 1.05 25.51 -13.11
CA TYR A 30 1.11 26.08 -14.46
C TYR A 30 0.04 25.54 -15.40
N VAL A 31 -0.72 24.54 -14.94
CA VAL A 31 -1.88 24.04 -15.70
C VAL A 31 -3.11 24.88 -15.39
N ASP A 32 -4.12 24.81 -16.27
CA ASP A 32 -5.38 25.55 -16.06
C ASP A 32 -6.14 25.01 -14.83
N SER A 33 -7.15 25.76 -14.37
CA SER A 33 -7.92 25.41 -13.17
C SER A 33 -8.64 24.08 -13.29
N GLU A 34 -9.16 23.78 -14.48
CA GLU A 34 -9.88 22.52 -14.75
C GLU A 34 -8.93 21.34 -14.68
N THR A 35 -7.78 21.44 -15.32
CA THR A 35 -6.73 20.42 -15.29
C THR A 35 -6.18 20.24 -13.87
N GLN A 36 -6.03 21.33 -13.12
CA GLN A 36 -5.56 21.26 -11.73
C GLN A 36 -6.53 20.50 -10.84
N LEU A 37 -7.84 20.71 -11.01
CA LEU A 37 -8.85 19.93 -10.29
C LEU A 37 -8.79 18.45 -10.65
N GLU A 38 -8.58 18.15 -11.92
CA GLU A 38 -8.42 16.79 -12.40
C GLU A 38 -7.19 16.12 -11.78
N TYR A 39 -6.06 16.83 -11.75
CA TYR A 39 -4.83 16.35 -11.11
C TYR A 39 -5.02 16.09 -9.62
N ARG A 40 -5.73 16.98 -8.93
CA ARG A 40 -6.06 16.78 -7.51
C ARG A 40 -6.88 15.53 -7.27
N ARG A 41 -7.87 15.27 -8.12
CA ARG A 41 -8.69 14.06 -8.05
C ARG A 41 -7.86 12.80 -8.27
N GLU A 42 -6.97 12.82 -9.26
CA GLU A 42 -6.10 11.70 -9.58
C GLU A 42 -5.12 11.40 -8.44
N VAL A 43 -4.53 12.44 -7.85
CA VAL A 43 -3.62 12.28 -6.72
C VAL A 43 -4.34 11.71 -5.50
N LEU A 44 -5.51 12.25 -5.17
CA LEU A 44 -6.32 11.75 -4.06
C LEU A 44 -6.73 10.30 -4.28
N SER A 45 -7.20 9.99 -5.48
CA SER A 45 -7.61 8.65 -5.87
C SER A 45 -6.46 7.64 -5.73
N ALA A 46 -5.25 8.04 -6.14
CA ALA A 46 -4.07 7.18 -6.00
C ALA A 46 -3.72 6.94 -4.52
N CYS A 47 -3.80 7.97 -3.68
CA CYS A 47 -3.57 7.84 -2.25
C CYS A 47 -4.58 6.88 -1.61
N GLU A 48 -5.86 7.05 -1.94
CA GLU A 48 -6.93 6.19 -1.43
C GLU A 48 -6.76 4.75 -1.91
N ALA A 49 -6.45 4.54 -3.18
CA ALA A 49 -6.25 3.20 -3.74
C ALA A 49 -5.07 2.48 -3.07
N THR A 50 -3.98 3.20 -2.80
CA THR A 50 -2.82 2.64 -2.10
C THR A 50 -3.20 2.19 -0.69
N MET A 51 -3.94 3.02 0.05
CA MET A 51 -4.36 2.70 1.42
C MET A 51 -5.37 1.56 1.45
N GLU A 52 -6.32 1.53 0.52
CA GLU A 52 -7.25 0.41 0.36
C GLU A 52 -6.53 -0.90 0.09
N ARG A 53 -5.54 -0.86 -0.80
CA ARG A 53 -4.77 -2.04 -1.14
C ARG A 53 -3.96 -2.55 0.06
N LEU A 54 -3.33 -1.65 0.80
CA LEU A 54 -2.60 -2.01 2.02
C LEU A 54 -3.52 -2.59 3.09
N ALA A 55 -4.74 -2.06 3.22
CA ALA A 55 -5.72 -2.56 4.18
C ALA A 55 -6.21 -3.96 3.80
N ALA A 56 -6.41 -4.22 2.50
CA ALA A 56 -6.84 -5.54 2.02
C ALA A 56 -5.69 -6.55 2.05
N ASP A 57 -4.47 -6.08 1.80
CA ASP A 57 -3.30 -6.93 1.61
C ASP A 57 -2.02 -6.17 2.00
N PRO A 58 -1.59 -6.28 3.28
CA PRO A 58 -0.42 -5.55 3.77
C PRO A 58 0.88 -5.84 3.05
N HIS A 59 0.97 -6.97 2.35
CA HIS A 59 2.17 -7.39 1.64
C HIS A 59 2.10 -7.23 0.13
N TYR A 60 1.03 -6.58 -0.37
CA TYR A 60 0.83 -6.40 -1.81
C TYR A 60 1.99 -5.63 -2.47
N PHE A 61 2.43 -4.56 -1.84
CA PHE A 61 3.54 -3.76 -2.34
C PHE A 61 4.84 -4.15 -1.63
N ALA A 62 5.91 -4.39 -2.39
CA ALA A 62 7.24 -4.53 -1.82
C ALA A 62 7.71 -3.20 -1.21
N LYS A 63 7.43 -2.10 -1.92
CA LYS A 63 7.77 -0.73 -1.49
C LYS A 63 6.59 0.19 -1.79
N PRO A 64 5.61 0.27 -0.88
CA PRO A 64 4.37 1.01 -1.14
C PRO A 64 4.58 2.51 -1.35
N ASP A 65 5.54 3.11 -0.67
CA ASP A 65 5.88 4.52 -0.86
C ASP A 65 6.37 4.83 -2.27
N ARG A 66 7.24 3.99 -2.80
CA ARG A 66 7.72 4.12 -4.18
C ARG A 66 6.63 3.89 -5.20
N ALA A 67 5.77 2.90 -4.96
CA ALA A 67 4.65 2.60 -5.85
C ALA A 67 3.72 3.80 -5.96
N LEU A 68 3.35 4.39 -4.83
CA LEU A 68 2.49 5.58 -4.83
C LEU A 68 3.16 6.76 -5.52
N PHE A 69 4.42 7.03 -5.21
CA PHE A 69 5.15 8.13 -5.85
C PHE A 69 5.21 7.97 -7.37
N GLN A 70 5.48 6.77 -7.87
CA GLN A 70 5.49 6.50 -9.32
C GLN A 70 4.15 6.80 -9.98
N ASP A 71 3.04 6.53 -9.28
CA ASP A 71 1.71 6.77 -9.80
C ASP A 71 1.35 8.26 -9.89
N ILE A 72 1.89 9.09 -9.00
CA ILE A 72 1.47 10.49 -8.88
C ILE A 72 2.51 11.50 -9.34
N ARG A 73 3.76 11.11 -9.55
CA ARG A 73 4.87 12.03 -9.83
C ARG A 73 4.60 12.95 -11.03
N ARG A 74 3.89 12.48 -12.03
CA ARG A 74 3.60 13.25 -13.26
C ARG A 74 2.74 14.49 -13.04
N TYR A 75 2.04 14.54 -11.89
CA TYR A 75 1.18 15.69 -11.56
C TYR A 75 1.94 16.80 -10.87
N PHE A 76 3.22 16.62 -10.60
CA PHE A 76 4.04 17.56 -9.85
C PHE A 76 5.23 18.04 -10.68
N PRO A 77 5.57 19.34 -10.61
CA PRO A 77 6.80 19.84 -11.24
C PRO A 77 8.03 19.11 -10.67
N ILE A 78 9.04 18.94 -11.50
CA ILE A 78 10.27 18.25 -11.08
C ILE A 78 10.92 18.94 -9.88
N THR A 79 10.77 20.26 -9.76
CA THR A 79 11.35 21.07 -8.68
C THR A 79 10.80 20.73 -7.29
N VAL A 80 9.59 20.16 -7.21
CA VAL A 80 8.94 19.80 -5.94
C VAL A 80 8.88 18.29 -5.71
N GLN A 81 9.33 17.46 -6.65
CA GLN A 81 9.21 16.01 -6.54
C GLN A 81 9.97 15.44 -5.34
N ALA A 82 11.07 16.05 -4.93
CA ALA A 82 11.79 15.62 -3.72
C ALA A 82 10.95 15.84 -2.46
N LYS A 83 10.21 16.94 -2.39
CA LYS A 83 9.29 17.23 -1.27
C LYS A 83 8.13 16.24 -1.25
N VAL A 84 7.59 15.94 -2.44
CA VAL A 84 6.50 14.96 -2.59
C VAL A 84 6.98 13.58 -2.15
N THR A 85 8.16 13.16 -2.59
CA THR A 85 8.75 11.88 -2.19
C THR A 85 8.88 11.78 -0.68
N TRP A 86 9.39 12.82 -0.04
CA TRP A 86 9.55 12.85 1.42
C TRP A 86 8.20 12.70 2.13
N ALA A 87 7.20 13.49 1.72
CA ALA A 87 5.87 13.47 2.33
C ALA A 87 5.19 12.11 2.15
N VAL A 88 5.29 11.53 0.95
CA VAL A 88 4.72 10.21 0.62
C VAL A 88 5.42 9.13 1.47
N THR A 89 6.74 9.16 1.56
CA THR A 89 7.51 8.20 2.36
C THR A 89 7.10 8.25 3.84
N GLN A 90 6.95 9.46 4.39
CA GLN A 90 6.52 9.63 5.77
C GLN A 90 5.09 9.13 6.00
N GLY A 91 4.17 9.51 5.13
CA GLY A 91 2.76 9.14 5.26
C GLY A 91 2.51 7.65 5.05
N VAL A 92 3.10 7.06 4.03
CA VAL A 92 2.99 5.62 3.77
C VAL A 92 3.67 4.82 4.87
N GLY A 93 4.85 5.29 5.34
CA GLY A 93 5.57 4.65 6.45
C GLY A 93 4.72 4.58 7.71
N ALA A 94 4.02 5.67 8.04
CA ALA A 94 3.11 5.71 9.20
C ALA A 94 1.96 4.72 9.05
N ALA A 95 1.38 4.62 7.85
CA ALA A 95 0.30 3.68 7.57
C ALA A 95 0.76 2.22 7.68
N VAL A 96 1.94 1.90 7.14
CA VAL A 96 2.53 0.57 7.23
C VAL A 96 2.81 0.20 8.68
N GLU A 97 3.37 1.11 9.45
CA GLU A 97 3.64 0.91 10.88
C GLU A 97 2.34 0.62 11.64
N PHE A 98 1.28 1.37 11.35
CA PHE A 98 -0.03 1.14 11.94
C PHE A 98 -0.55 -0.29 11.63
N ILE A 99 -0.44 -0.72 10.37
CA ILE A 99 -0.87 -2.06 9.97
C ILE A 99 -0.05 -3.14 10.68
N GLU A 100 1.26 -2.96 10.77
CA GLU A 100 2.15 -3.90 11.46
C GLU A 100 1.79 -4.04 12.94
N GLU A 101 1.45 -2.93 13.59
CA GLU A 101 0.96 -2.93 14.97
C GLU A 101 -0.35 -3.69 15.10
N GLN A 102 -1.27 -3.53 14.15
CA GLN A 102 -2.54 -4.25 14.16
C GLN A 102 -2.34 -5.76 13.94
N ILE A 103 -1.42 -6.15 13.07
CA ILE A 103 -1.07 -7.55 12.85
C ILE A 103 -0.48 -8.15 14.13
N ALA A 104 0.46 -7.45 14.77
CA ALA A 104 1.10 -7.89 16.00
C ALA A 104 0.09 -8.03 17.15
N ALA A 105 -0.91 -7.17 17.20
CA ALA A 105 -1.98 -7.21 18.18
C ALA A 105 -3.04 -8.29 17.90
N GLY A 106 -2.96 -8.97 16.75
CA GLY A 106 -3.93 -9.98 16.34
C GLY A 106 -5.27 -9.42 15.91
N THR A 107 -5.37 -8.12 15.70
CA THR A 107 -6.62 -7.45 15.30
C THR A 107 -6.82 -7.42 13.79
N PHE A 108 -5.79 -7.70 13.03
CA PHE A 108 -5.83 -7.68 11.57
C PHE A 108 -5.84 -9.12 11.02
N GLU A 109 -7.03 -9.71 11.01
CA GLU A 109 -7.24 -11.06 10.46
C GLU A 109 -7.79 -11.04 9.02
N GLY A 110 -8.07 -9.87 8.49
CA GLY A 110 -8.77 -9.71 7.23
C GLY A 110 -7.88 -9.57 6.00
N GLY A 111 -6.59 -9.67 6.13
CA GLY A 111 -5.69 -9.61 4.99
C GLY A 111 -5.86 -10.83 4.09
N ILE A 112 -5.81 -10.64 2.76
CA ILE A 112 -5.73 -11.77 1.86
C ILE A 112 -4.43 -12.50 2.18
N ALA A 113 -4.53 -13.77 2.56
CA ALA A 113 -3.36 -14.58 2.85
C ALA A 113 -2.46 -14.66 1.60
N HIS A 114 -1.16 -14.57 1.81
CA HIS A 114 -0.16 -14.68 0.75
C HIS A 114 0.70 -15.90 0.92
N CYS A 115 1.16 -16.42 -0.20
CA CYS A 115 2.20 -17.43 -0.22
C CYS A 115 3.42 -16.93 0.57
N HIS A 116 3.98 -17.76 1.45
CA HIS A 116 5.13 -17.41 2.29
C HIS A 116 6.47 -17.46 1.56
N ALA A 117 6.47 -17.81 0.27
CA ALA A 117 7.69 -17.90 -0.51
C ALA A 117 8.23 -16.53 -0.92
N THR A 118 9.53 -16.48 -1.16
CA THR A 118 10.19 -15.29 -1.72
C THR A 118 10.51 -15.57 -3.18
N THR A 119 10.24 -14.61 -4.05
CA THR A 119 10.54 -14.73 -5.48
C THR A 119 12.05 -14.62 -5.73
N ARG A 120 12.49 -14.99 -6.94
CA ARG A 120 13.90 -14.89 -7.34
C ARG A 120 14.46 -13.47 -7.22
N LYS A 121 13.60 -12.47 -7.30
CA LYS A 121 14.00 -11.05 -7.18
C LYS A 121 14.05 -10.58 -5.72
N GLY A 122 13.89 -11.47 -4.75
CA GLY A 122 13.90 -11.14 -3.33
C GLY A 122 12.60 -10.50 -2.84
N LYS A 123 11.53 -10.58 -3.62
CA LYS A 123 10.22 -10.05 -3.24
C LYS A 123 9.33 -11.16 -2.70
N ALA A 124 8.42 -10.81 -1.79
CA ALA A 124 7.41 -11.75 -1.33
C ALA A 124 6.52 -12.20 -2.49
N CYS A 125 6.17 -13.48 -2.54
CA CYS A 125 5.24 -14.00 -3.53
C CYS A 125 3.86 -13.39 -3.31
N GLN A 126 3.26 -12.83 -4.37
CA GLN A 126 1.96 -12.15 -4.30
C GLN A 126 0.78 -13.07 -4.58
N ARG A 127 1.01 -14.33 -4.86
CA ARG A 127 -0.06 -15.28 -5.17
C ARG A 127 -0.79 -15.72 -3.91
N THR A 128 -2.08 -16.03 -4.08
CA THR A 128 -2.90 -16.59 -3.00
C THR A 128 -2.44 -18.01 -2.71
N PRO A 129 -2.19 -18.38 -1.44
CA PRO A 129 -1.88 -19.76 -1.09
C PRO A 129 -3.12 -20.65 -1.26
N LEU A 130 -2.89 -21.95 -1.34
CA LEU A 130 -3.98 -22.91 -1.34
C LEU A 130 -4.74 -22.86 0.00
N PRO A 131 -6.03 -23.22 0.05
CA PRO A 131 -6.79 -23.26 1.29
C PRO A 131 -6.06 -24.07 2.36
N ASP A 132 -5.94 -23.51 3.57
CA ASP A 132 -5.27 -24.09 4.73
C ASP A 132 -3.78 -24.42 4.50
N ARG A 133 -3.15 -23.75 3.53
CA ARG A 133 -1.73 -23.92 3.20
C ARG A 133 -1.00 -22.58 3.27
N ASP A 134 0.32 -22.64 3.43
CA ASP A 134 1.16 -21.44 3.51
C ASP A 134 1.72 -21.00 2.16
N TYR A 135 1.60 -21.87 1.14
CA TYR A 135 2.23 -21.64 -0.17
C TYR A 135 1.22 -21.77 -1.31
N CYS A 136 1.46 -21.01 -2.38
CA CYS A 136 0.67 -21.11 -3.61
C CYS A 136 1.00 -22.42 -4.36
N PRO A 137 0.22 -22.80 -5.39
CA PRO A 137 0.48 -24.04 -6.14
C PRO A 137 1.90 -24.16 -6.69
N SER A 138 2.53 -23.03 -7.06
CA SER A 138 3.90 -23.03 -7.60
C SER A 138 4.97 -23.25 -6.52
N HIS A 139 4.65 -23.02 -5.26
CA HIS A 139 5.60 -23.10 -4.14
C HIS A 139 5.30 -24.23 -3.16
N GLN A 140 4.45 -25.18 -3.53
CA GLN A 140 4.10 -26.35 -2.72
C GLN A 140 5.33 -27.20 -2.32
N HIS A 141 6.33 -27.23 -3.17
CA HIS A 141 7.56 -27.98 -2.91
C HIS A 141 8.29 -27.50 -1.65
N LEU A 142 8.16 -26.22 -1.27
CA LEU A 142 8.77 -25.67 -0.06
C LEU A 142 8.11 -26.24 1.21
N GLU A 143 6.81 -26.47 1.17
CA GLU A 143 6.07 -27.09 2.26
C GLU A 143 6.45 -28.55 2.45
N ARG A 144 6.60 -29.29 1.36
CA ARG A 144 7.03 -30.69 1.38
C ARG A 144 8.40 -30.86 2.01
N SER A 145 9.32 -29.91 1.77
CA SER A 145 10.65 -29.94 2.36
C SER A 145 10.62 -29.83 3.88
N LYS A 146 9.67 -29.09 4.44
CA LYS A 146 9.46 -28.98 5.89
C LYS A 146 8.88 -30.26 6.51
N VAL A 147 7.99 -30.93 5.78
CA VAL A 147 7.30 -32.13 6.26
C VAL A 147 8.20 -33.36 6.17
N ALA A 148 9.14 -33.39 5.22
CA ALA A 148 10.08 -34.49 5.02
C ALA A 148 11.24 -34.49 6.05
N ALA A 149 11.37 -33.43 6.81
CA ALA A 149 12.33 -33.35 7.88
C ALA A 149 11.70 -33.81 9.20
#